data_baec4627f9eeb052d8b6c97525bc5371
#
_entry.id   baec4627f9eeb052d8b6c97525bc5371
#
_cell.length_a   1.000
_cell.length_b   1.000
_cell.length_c   1.000
_cell.angle_alpha   90.00
_cell.angle_beta   90.00
_cell.angle_gamma   90.00
#
_symmetry.space_group_name_H-M   'P 1'
#
loop_
_entity.id
_entity.type
_entity.pdbx_description
1 polymer ?
#
loop_
_entity_poly.entity_id
_entity_poly.type
_entity_poly.pdbx_seq_one_letter_code
_entity_poly.pdbx_strand_id
1 'polypeptide(L)'
;NQAVMMLELEGYKQFGGGVAQVNNPGKQTNLKVLAAPDKEWKDMYDYNNVHSIMEYHSHDDGETFETFQRPSSFDSKRLAIRYAEDGGIEKDGLIEIRRGCKDLDLGGSHYAQVRIMVDGTHYLKGMAVYSDDLPDGVDIMFNTNKGKNKAKMECLKPIKSDPDNPFGALIKAGGQSYYIDDNGERKLSPVNKTREEGDWSEWADKLPAQFLSKQNLKLVKQQLGLAAADKQAEYDEIMSLTNPTIKKALLKSFADDCDSTAEHLNAAALPGQKYQVILPVPTLKDNEIYAPNYEDGSKVALVRYPHGGLFEIPILTVNNKHADSEKMIGKNPLDAVCINSRVAERLSGADFDGDTAMVIPTGKGVNISSKPPLKELEGFDTKMAYPEVPGMKYMKNTQNEMGKISNLITDMTLMGATDQELARAVKHSMVVIDAEKHKLNYKQSEIDNNIAELKRKYQGHIDENGKYREGTGTIVSRAKGQTSVLKRQGSPIIDPETGKQTWKVADDVTYEQKVVNPKTGEVTYKTVTKTQKSTKMAETDDAMTLVSKFREPREIAYAEYANKMKALANQ
;
A
#
# COMPACT_ATOMS: atom_id res chain seq x y z
N ASN A 1 0.08 28.85 -10.26
CA ASN A 1 -0.43 29.97 -11.12
C ASN A 1 0.34 31.25 -10.86
N GLN A 2 0.69 31.63 -9.63
CA GLN A 2 1.40 32.87 -9.31
C GLN A 2 2.82 32.88 -9.91
N ALA A 3 3.56 31.78 -9.84
CA ALA A 3 4.87 31.68 -10.47
C ALA A 3 4.79 31.80 -12.01
N VAL A 4 3.76 31.22 -12.63
CA VAL A 4 3.53 31.36 -14.08
C VAL A 4 3.28 32.83 -14.46
N MET A 5 2.43 33.54 -13.71
CA MET A 5 2.16 34.96 -13.94
C MET A 5 3.42 35.83 -13.79
N MET A 6 4.29 35.52 -12.82
CA MET A 6 5.55 36.23 -12.66
C MET A 6 6.48 36.03 -13.86
N LEU A 7 6.60 34.80 -14.35
CA LEU A 7 7.39 34.49 -15.53
C LEU A 7 6.81 35.12 -16.81
N GLU A 8 5.47 35.15 -16.94
CA GLU A 8 4.81 35.86 -18.06
C GLU A 8 5.09 37.36 -18.04
N LEU A 9 5.19 37.98 -16.86
CA LEU A 9 5.60 39.40 -16.72
C LEU A 9 7.06 39.62 -17.12
N GLU A 10 7.91 38.62 -16.99
CA GLU A 10 9.31 38.61 -17.45
C GLU A 10 9.43 38.27 -18.94
N GLY A 11 8.31 38.09 -19.64
CA GLY A 11 8.27 37.85 -21.09
C GLY A 11 8.26 36.40 -21.50
N TYR A 12 8.18 35.46 -20.56
CA TYR A 12 7.98 34.03 -20.89
C TYR A 12 6.63 33.81 -21.54
N LYS A 13 6.56 32.93 -22.51
CA LYS A 13 5.33 32.60 -23.23
C LYS A 13 4.89 31.18 -22.88
N GLN A 14 3.62 31.01 -22.54
CA GLN A 14 3.04 29.67 -22.33
C GLN A 14 2.73 29.03 -23.69
N PHE A 15 3.33 27.89 -23.98
CA PHE A 15 3.16 27.14 -25.23
C PHE A 15 2.25 25.92 -25.13
N GLY A 16 1.80 25.59 -23.98
CA GLY A 16 0.90 24.47 -23.79
C GLY A 16 0.67 24.21 -22.33
N GLY A 17 -0.28 23.39 -22.07
CA GLY A 17 -0.54 22.81 -20.77
C GLY A 17 -1.18 21.46 -21.03
N GLY A 18 -0.75 20.45 -20.31
CA GLY A 18 -1.23 19.10 -20.49
C GLY A 18 -1.13 18.29 -19.20
N VAL A 19 -1.64 17.12 -19.27
CA VAL A 19 -1.50 16.12 -18.21
C VAL A 19 -0.38 15.18 -18.64
N ALA A 20 0.69 15.13 -17.87
CA ALA A 20 1.77 14.17 -18.08
C ALA A 20 1.85 13.19 -16.92
N GLN A 21 2.14 11.93 -17.22
CA GLN A 21 2.56 10.96 -16.23
C GLN A 21 4.07 11.11 -16.02
N VAL A 22 4.45 11.71 -14.89
CA VAL A 22 5.85 11.80 -14.51
C VAL A 22 6.11 10.78 -13.41
N ASN A 23 6.90 9.76 -13.72
CA ASN A 23 7.48 8.77 -12.78
C ASN A 23 6.52 7.99 -11.86
N ASN A 24 5.21 8.06 -12.07
CA ASN A 24 4.28 7.26 -11.26
C ASN A 24 3.07 6.87 -12.11
N PRO A 25 2.98 5.61 -12.59
CA PRO A 25 1.81 5.13 -13.32
C PRO A 25 0.56 5.32 -12.47
N GLY A 26 -0.33 6.22 -12.91
CA GLY A 26 -1.58 6.55 -12.23
C GLY A 26 -1.63 7.91 -11.52
N LYS A 27 -0.51 8.61 -11.34
CA LYS A 27 -0.52 10.03 -10.94
C LYS A 27 -0.38 10.91 -12.19
N GLN A 28 -1.42 11.64 -12.47
CA GLN A 28 -1.41 12.67 -13.51
C GLN A 28 -0.98 14.01 -12.90
N THR A 29 0.05 14.62 -13.46
CA THR A 29 0.52 15.95 -13.07
C THR A 29 0.19 16.95 -14.18
N ASN A 30 -0.44 18.06 -13.83
CA ASN A 30 -0.65 19.15 -14.77
C ASN A 30 0.68 19.87 -15.00
N LEU A 31 1.18 19.79 -16.22
CA LEU A 31 2.36 20.50 -16.67
C LEU A 31 1.96 21.78 -17.40
N LYS A 32 2.70 22.85 -17.16
CA LYS A 32 2.69 24.06 -17.99
C LYS A 32 4.06 24.21 -18.62
N VAL A 33 4.08 24.37 -19.91
CA VAL A 33 5.31 24.58 -20.68
C VAL A 33 5.46 26.06 -20.95
N LEU A 34 6.55 26.66 -20.47
CA LEU A 34 6.90 28.07 -20.63
C LEU A 34 8.21 28.16 -21.39
N ALA A 35 8.24 28.99 -22.42
CA ALA A 35 9.45 29.28 -23.17
C ALA A 35 10.02 30.63 -22.76
N ALA A 36 11.34 30.74 -22.71
CA ALA A 36 12.04 32.00 -22.52
C ALA A 36 11.68 33.02 -23.62
N PRO A 37 11.79 34.31 -23.36
CA PRO A 37 11.37 35.37 -24.30
C PRO A 37 12.00 35.28 -25.70
N ASP A 38 13.21 34.76 -25.79
CA ASP A 38 14.01 34.61 -26.99
C ASP A 38 13.82 33.29 -27.74
N LYS A 39 12.95 32.40 -27.23
CA LYS A 39 12.73 31.04 -27.80
C LYS A 39 11.42 30.98 -28.59
N GLU A 40 11.49 30.29 -29.71
CA GLU A 40 10.31 29.94 -30.50
C GLU A 40 9.92 28.49 -30.27
N TRP A 41 8.67 28.15 -30.62
CA TRP A 41 8.13 26.78 -30.50
C TRP A 41 9.02 25.73 -31.16
N LYS A 42 9.56 25.96 -32.33
CA LYS A 42 10.45 25.07 -33.06
C LYS A 42 11.78 24.81 -32.33
N ASP A 43 12.24 25.74 -31.51
CA ASP A 43 13.49 25.60 -30.74
C ASP A 43 13.30 24.67 -29.53
N MET A 44 12.05 24.55 -29.07
CA MET A 44 11.70 23.73 -27.88
C MET A 44 11.34 22.30 -28.23
N TYR A 45 10.88 22.04 -29.43
CA TYR A 45 10.38 20.72 -29.87
C TYR A 45 11.19 20.13 -31.02
N ASP A 46 12.47 20.43 -31.07
CA ASP A 46 13.37 19.63 -31.92
C ASP A 46 13.50 18.24 -31.29
N TYR A 47 13.02 17.23 -32.01
CA TYR A 47 13.12 15.82 -31.58
C TYR A 47 14.53 15.39 -31.26
N ASN A 48 15.56 16.00 -31.86
CA ASN A 48 16.95 15.74 -31.55
C ASN A 48 17.39 16.26 -30.18
N ASN A 49 16.59 17.17 -29.59
CA ASN A 49 16.84 17.77 -28.28
C ASN A 49 15.83 17.31 -27.22
N VAL A 50 14.88 16.43 -27.55
CA VAL A 50 13.96 15.85 -26.59
C VAL A 50 14.63 14.61 -25.99
N HIS A 51 15.10 14.73 -24.77
CA HIS A 51 15.66 13.61 -24.02
C HIS A 51 14.65 13.08 -23.03
N SER A 52 14.63 11.76 -22.84
CA SER A 52 13.81 11.14 -21.79
C SER A 52 14.29 11.65 -20.43
N ILE A 53 13.37 12.05 -19.57
CA ILE A 53 13.68 12.40 -18.17
C ILE A 53 14.33 11.24 -17.41
N MET A 54 14.20 10.03 -17.91
CA MET A 54 14.88 8.84 -17.42
C MET A 54 16.37 8.82 -17.75
N GLU A 55 16.83 9.64 -18.70
CA GLU A 55 18.23 9.74 -19.12
C GLU A 55 19.01 10.82 -18.37
N TYR A 56 18.30 11.70 -17.69
CA TYR A 56 18.89 12.85 -16.98
C TYR A 56 18.39 12.92 -15.54
N HIS A 57 19.30 13.19 -14.62
CA HIS A 57 18.97 13.55 -13.26
C HIS A 57 19.82 14.71 -12.78
N SER A 58 19.33 15.45 -11.83
CA SER A 58 19.98 16.59 -11.23
C SER A 58 20.25 16.32 -9.76
N HIS A 59 21.41 16.76 -9.27
CA HIS A 59 21.80 16.71 -7.87
C HIS A 59 21.80 18.10 -7.18
N ASP A 60 21.44 19.14 -7.92
CA ASP A 60 21.53 20.55 -7.54
C ASP A 60 20.25 21.31 -7.89
N ASP A 61 19.11 20.71 -7.60
CA ASP A 61 17.77 21.26 -7.80
C ASP A 61 17.47 21.73 -9.25
N GLY A 62 18.13 21.11 -10.22
CA GLY A 62 17.90 21.37 -11.64
C GLY A 62 18.83 22.40 -12.26
N GLU A 63 19.88 22.83 -11.57
CA GLU A 63 20.90 23.72 -12.15
C GLU A 63 21.78 22.98 -13.16
N THR A 64 22.14 21.71 -12.85
CA THR A 64 22.88 20.84 -13.76
C THR A 64 22.19 19.49 -13.94
N PHE A 65 22.37 18.88 -15.12
CA PHE A 65 21.82 17.57 -15.44
C PHE A 65 22.93 16.63 -15.89
N GLU A 66 22.94 15.45 -15.29
CA GLU A 66 23.83 14.36 -15.70
C GLU A 66 23.03 13.30 -16.43
N THR A 67 23.64 12.64 -17.42
CA THR A 67 23.04 11.49 -18.10
C THR A 67 22.81 10.36 -17.09
N PHE A 68 21.65 9.74 -17.13
CA PHE A 68 21.36 8.57 -16.30
C PHE A 68 22.41 7.50 -16.57
N GLN A 69 23.15 7.14 -15.54
CA GLN A 69 24.07 6.01 -15.61
C GLN A 69 23.35 4.77 -15.07
N ARG A 70 23.51 3.68 -15.82
CA ARG A 70 23.02 2.38 -15.33
C ARG A 70 23.60 2.13 -13.93
N PRO A 71 22.80 1.60 -12.99
CA PRO A 71 23.28 1.31 -11.64
C PRO A 71 24.58 0.52 -11.66
N SER A 72 25.54 0.91 -10.83
CA SER A 72 26.77 0.17 -10.69
C SER A 72 26.51 -1.19 -10.04
N SER A 73 27.41 -2.14 -10.27
CA SER A 73 27.23 -3.51 -9.82
C SER A 73 28.14 -3.80 -8.63
N PHE A 74 27.59 -4.52 -7.65
CA PHE A 74 28.34 -5.03 -6.50
C PHE A 74 28.98 -6.38 -6.86
N ASP A 75 30.21 -6.61 -6.42
CA ASP A 75 30.93 -7.87 -6.65
C ASP A 75 30.41 -8.97 -5.70
N SER A 76 29.93 -10.07 -6.25
CA SER A 76 29.41 -11.21 -5.49
C SER A 76 30.44 -11.88 -4.58
N LYS A 77 31.73 -11.65 -4.77
CA LYS A 77 32.79 -12.14 -3.87
C LYS A 77 32.70 -11.51 -2.48
N ARG A 78 32.19 -10.28 -2.39
CA ARG A 78 31.96 -9.54 -1.14
C ARG A 78 30.58 -9.83 -0.52
N LEU A 79 29.76 -10.66 -1.19
CA LEU A 79 28.40 -11.05 -0.77
C LEU A 79 28.43 -12.44 -0.15
N ALA A 80 27.85 -12.58 1.03
CA ALA A 80 27.51 -13.87 1.61
C ALA A 80 26.00 -14.04 1.78
N ILE A 81 25.54 -15.28 1.76
CA ILE A 81 24.15 -15.65 2.01
C ILE A 81 24.07 -16.34 3.37
N ARG A 82 23.15 -15.86 4.23
CA ARG A 82 22.75 -16.61 5.41
C ARG A 82 21.48 -17.37 5.04
N TYR A 83 21.65 -18.68 4.85
CA TYR A 83 20.58 -19.59 4.46
C TYR A 83 19.61 -19.87 5.63
N ALA A 84 18.47 -20.46 5.31
CA ALA A 84 17.45 -20.80 6.31
C ALA A 84 18.03 -21.60 7.49
N GLU A 85 18.86 -22.61 7.20
CA GLU A 85 19.51 -23.48 8.18
C GLU A 85 20.54 -22.75 9.06
N ASP A 86 21.04 -21.59 8.59
CA ASP A 86 21.98 -20.74 9.32
C ASP A 86 21.29 -19.59 10.08
N GLY A 87 19.95 -19.65 10.22
CA GLY A 87 19.16 -18.60 10.85
C GLY A 87 18.70 -17.48 9.91
N GLY A 88 18.93 -17.61 8.61
CA GLY A 88 18.47 -16.64 7.63
C GLY A 88 16.96 -16.48 7.56
N ILE A 89 16.22 -17.56 7.88
CA ILE A 89 14.75 -17.56 7.93
C ILE A 89 14.18 -16.56 8.95
N GLU A 90 14.87 -16.35 10.07
CA GLU A 90 14.44 -15.41 11.11
C GLU A 90 14.61 -13.94 10.71
N LYS A 91 15.38 -13.69 9.65
CA LYS A 91 15.72 -12.37 9.12
C LYS A 91 15.43 -12.27 7.62
N ASP A 92 14.54 -13.09 7.08
CA ASP A 92 14.30 -13.19 5.63
C ASP A 92 13.99 -11.82 5.00
N GLY A 93 14.80 -11.43 4.02
CA GLY A 93 14.72 -10.12 3.34
C GLY A 93 15.62 -9.03 3.93
N LEU A 94 16.31 -9.27 5.05
CA LEU A 94 17.27 -8.32 5.61
C LEU A 94 18.62 -8.39 4.88
N ILE A 95 19.14 -7.22 4.54
CA ILE A 95 20.46 -7.01 3.91
C ILE A 95 21.35 -6.30 4.94
N GLU A 96 22.25 -7.05 5.56
CA GLU A 96 23.20 -6.51 6.53
C GLU A 96 24.44 -5.99 5.79
N ILE A 97 24.72 -4.70 5.94
CA ILE A 97 25.81 -3.99 5.25
C ILE A 97 26.92 -3.67 6.25
N ARG A 98 28.17 -3.92 5.87
CA ARG A 98 29.33 -3.53 6.67
C ARG A 98 29.40 -2.01 6.83
N ARG A 99 29.42 -1.55 8.06
CA ARG A 99 29.59 -0.13 8.37
C ARG A 99 30.96 0.38 7.87
N GLY A 100 30.95 1.57 7.28
CA GLY A 100 32.17 2.23 6.80
C GLY A 100 32.61 1.85 5.38
N CYS A 101 31.90 0.95 4.68
CA CYS A 101 32.10 0.75 3.25
C CYS A 101 31.57 1.97 2.47
N LYS A 102 32.49 2.70 1.81
CA LYS A 102 32.13 3.94 1.09
C LYS A 102 31.10 3.73 -0.01
N ASP A 103 31.17 2.61 -0.72
CA ASP A 103 30.28 2.26 -1.82
C ASP A 103 28.89 1.77 -1.35
N LEU A 104 28.72 1.48 -0.06
CA LEU A 104 27.49 0.93 0.52
C LEU A 104 26.83 1.87 1.53
N ASP A 105 27.16 3.15 1.51
CA ASP A 105 26.63 4.12 2.45
C ASP A 105 25.13 4.36 2.21
N LEU A 106 24.35 4.29 3.29
CA LEU A 106 22.91 4.61 3.29
C LEU A 106 22.63 6.11 3.54
N GLY A 107 23.68 6.93 3.63
CA GLY A 107 23.58 8.33 4.02
C GLY A 107 23.27 8.48 5.50
N GLY A 108 22.35 9.38 5.85
CA GLY A 108 21.92 9.61 7.22
C GLY A 108 20.92 8.59 7.76
N SER A 109 20.49 7.62 6.95
CA SER A 109 19.47 6.63 7.32
C SER A 109 20.08 5.43 8.05
N HIS A 110 19.41 4.94 9.08
CA HIS A 110 19.77 3.69 9.75
C HIS A 110 19.29 2.46 8.96
N TYR A 111 18.21 2.62 8.19
CA TYR A 111 17.57 1.57 7.39
C TYR A 111 17.01 2.14 6.09
N ALA A 112 17.02 1.34 5.03
CA ALA A 112 16.46 1.70 3.74
C ALA A 112 15.97 0.46 2.99
N GLN A 113 14.88 0.60 2.23
CA GLN A 113 14.48 -0.42 1.26
C GLN A 113 15.29 -0.20 -0.01
N VAL A 114 16.04 -1.22 -0.43
CA VAL A 114 17.03 -1.09 -1.49
C VAL A 114 16.88 -2.12 -2.60
N ARG A 115 17.51 -1.79 -3.72
CA ARG A 115 17.87 -2.71 -4.81
C ARG A 115 19.36 -2.57 -5.04
N ILE A 116 20.09 -3.68 -5.00
CA ILE A 116 21.55 -3.69 -5.20
C ILE A 116 21.85 -4.65 -6.34
N MET A 117 22.36 -4.14 -7.45
CA MET A 117 22.78 -4.96 -8.58
C MET A 117 24.03 -5.75 -8.19
N VAL A 118 24.07 -7.03 -8.56
CA VAL A 118 25.17 -7.95 -8.28
C VAL A 118 25.65 -8.56 -9.59
N ASP A 119 26.95 -8.45 -9.86
CA ASP A 119 27.63 -8.98 -11.06
C ASP A 119 26.96 -8.59 -12.39
N GLY A 120 26.18 -7.50 -12.41
CA GLY A 120 25.46 -7.02 -13.59
C GLY A 120 24.32 -7.90 -14.09
N THR A 121 24.01 -9.01 -13.41
CA THR A 121 23.05 -10.03 -13.86
C THR A 121 21.89 -10.26 -12.91
N HIS A 122 22.08 -9.99 -11.63
CA HIS A 122 21.08 -10.20 -10.57
C HIS A 122 20.99 -8.97 -9.69
N TYR A 123 20.01 -8.95 -8.81
CA TYR A 123 19.89 -7.92 -7.78
C TYR A 123 19.36 -8.48 -6.46
N LEU A 124 19.82 -7.86 -5.37
CA LEU A 124 19.25 -7.99 -4.04
C LEU A 124 18.02 -7.10 -3.93
N LYS A 125 16.99 -7.60 -3.26
CA LYS A 125 15.80 -6.87 -2.86
C LYS A 125 15.60 -7.06 -1.37
N GLY A 126 15.50 -6.00 -0.59
CA GLY A 126 15.25 -6.13 0.85
C GLY A 126 15.43 -4.81 1.60
N MET A 127 15.44 -4.95 2.93
CA MET A 127 15.75 -3.86 3.86
C MET A 127 17.24 -3.90 4.21
N ALA A 128 17.95 -2.83 3.89
CA ALA A 128 19.35 -2.66 4.25
C ALA A 128 19.48 -2.02 5.63
N VAL A 129 20.35 -2.58 6.45
CA VAL A 129 20.75 -2.06 7.76
C VAL A 129 22.26 -2.23 7.94
N TYR A 130 22.89 -1.42 8.78
CA TYR A 130 24.30 -1.61 9.10
C TYR A 130 24.49 -2.76 10.09
N SER A 131 25.60 -3.50 9.91
CA SER A 131 26.04 -4.55 10.82
C SER A 131 27.54 -4.42 11.07
N ASP A 132 27.94 -4.62 12.33
CA ASP A 132 29.33 -4.63 12.75
C ASP A 132 29.90 -6.06 12.91
N ASP A 133 29.05 -7.08 12.72
CA ASP A 133 29.33 -8.49 13.02
C ASP A 133 29.47 -9.38 11.75
N LEU A 134 29.87 -8.79 10.62
CA LEU A 134 30.06 -9.52 9.38
C LEU A 134 31.44 -10.20 9.33
N PRO A 135 31.54 -11.41 8.76
CA PRO A 135 32.82 -12.10 8.58
C PRO A 135 33.80 -11.29 7.73
N ASP A 136 35.09 -11.53 7.91
CA ASP A 136 36.14 -10.89 7.09
C ASP A 136 35.91 -11.15 5.60
N GLY A 137 36.05 -10.10 4.79
CA GLY A 137 35.85 -10.14 3.34
C GLY A 137 34.39 -10.14 2.90
N VAL A 138 33.43 -10.14 3.84
CA VAL A 138 32.00 -10.02 3.56
C VAL A 138 31.52 -8.61 3.90
N ASP A 139 31.07 -7.87 2.91
CA ASP A 139 30.55 -6.51 3.10
C ASP A 139 29.01 -6.46 3.04
N ILE A 140 28.40 -7.48 2.44
CA ILE A 140 26.96 -7.69 2.48
C ILE A 140 26.66 -9.13 2.91
N MET A 141 25.77 -9.28 3.92
CA MET A 141 25.13 -10.54 4.28
C MET A 141 23.65 -10.45 3.93
N PHE A 142 23.21 -11.28 3.00
CA PHE A 142 21.78 -11.38 2.65
C PHE A 142 21.15 -12.56 3.37
N ASN A 143 20.07 -12.28 4.10
CA ASN A 143 19.30 -13.29 4.84
C ASN A 143 18.14 -13.80 3.99
N THR A 144 17.99 -15.10 3.90
CA THR A 144 16.95 -15.73 3.07
C THR A 144 16.32 -16.94 3.74
N ASN A 145 15.08 -17.24 3.37
CA ASN A 145 14.37 -18.47 3.73
C ASN A 145 14.73 -19.65 2.83
N LYS A 146 15.62 -19.48 1.86
CA LYS A 146 16.07 -20.55 0.98
C LYS A 146 17.11 -21.43 1.68
N GLY A 147 17.09 -22.72 1.37
CA GLY A 147 18.03 -23.70 1.94
C GLY A 147 19.38 -23.71 1.23
N LYS A 148 20.37 -24.34 1.86
CA LYS A 148 21.77 -24.49 1.37
C LYS A 148 21.90 -25.25 0.05
N ASN A 149 20.85 -25.91 -0.41
CA ASN A 149 20.79 -26.54 -1.73
C ASN A 149 20.70 -25.53 -2.89
N LYS A 150 20.51 -24.24 -2.60
CA LYS A 150 20.49 -23.17 -3.59
C LYS A 150 21.84 -22.49 -3.71
N ALA A 151 22.29 -22.27 -4.95
CA ALA A 151 23.50 -21.47 -5.18
C ALA A 151 23.27 -19.99 -4.80
N LYS A 152 24.36 -19.29 -4.50
CA LYS A 152 24.32 -17.86 -4.10
C LYS A 152 23.43 -17.02 -5.03
N MET A 153 23.64 -17.11 -6.34
CA MET A 153 22.90 -16.31 -7.32
C MET A 153 21.44 -16.72 -7.46
N GLU A 154 21.09 -17.97 -7.14
CA GLU A 154 19.68 -18.42 -7.09
C GLU A 154 18.90 -17.83 -5.89
N CYS A 155 19.62 -17.30 -4.90
CA CYS A 155 19.00 -16.58 -3.79
C CYS A 155 18.60 -15.14 -4.17
N LEU A 156 19.22 -14.58 -5.20
CA LEU A 156 18.97 -13.25 -5.73
C LEU A 156 17.87 -13.30 -6.81
N LYS A 157 17.47 -12.13 -7.29
CA LYS A 157 16.54 -11.99 -8.41
C LYS A 157 17.31 -11.63 -9.68
N PRO A 158 17.01 -12.26 -10.84
CA PRO A 158 17.58 -11.82 -12.11
C PRO A 158 17.09 -10.41 -12.44
N ILE A 159 17.95 -9.59 -13.04
CA ILE A 159 17.58 -8.27 -13.55
C ILE A 159 16.47 -8.41 -14.59
N LYS A 160 15.63 -7.39 -14.69
CA LYS A 160 14.57 -7.35 -15.70
C LYS A 160 15.15 -7.10 -17.09
N SER A 161 14.43 -7.54 -18.12
CA SER A 161 14.80 -7.33 -19.53
C SER A 161 14.68 -5.88 -19.99
N ASP A 162 14.01 -5.03 -19.19
CA ASP A 162 13.93 -3.59 -19.42
C ASP A 162 15.21 -2.91 -18.90
N PRO A 163 16.09 -2.39 -19.78
CA PRO A 163 17.35 -1.76 -19.37
C PRO A 163 17.14 -0.46 -18.58
N ASP A 164 16.02 0.22 -18.76
CA ASP A 164 15.68 1.45 -18.04
C ASP A 164 15.10 1.18 -16.65
N ASN A 165 14.64 -0.06 -16.41
CA ASN A 165 14.07 -0.50 -15.14
C ASN A 165 14.54 -1.91 -14.75
N PRO A 166 15.84 -2.11 -14.53
CA PRO A 166 16.41 -3.44 -14.32
C PRO A 166 15.92 -4.10 -13.02
N PHE A 167 15.40 -3.33 -12.07
CA PHE A 167 14.93 -3.82 -10.78
C PHE A 167 13.42 -4.06 -10.72
N GLY A 168 12.66 -3.68 -11.74
CA GLY A 168 11.20 -3.72 -11.72
C GLY A 168 10.56 -2.86 -10.62
N ALA A 169 11.29 -1.86 -10.13
CA ALA A 169 10.85 -0.91 -9.10
C ALA A 169 11.46 0.46 -9.37
N LEU A 170 10.71 1.52 -9.09
CA LEU A 170 11.21 2.88 -9.18
C LEU A 170 12.22 3.15 -8.05
N ILE A 171 13.33 3.75 -8.42
CA ILE A 171 14.32 4.26 -7.48
C ILE A 171 13.87 5.64 -7.00
N LYS A 172 13.99 5.89 -5.71
CA LYS A 172 13.67 7.19 -5.12
C LYS A 172 14.56 8.27 -5.75
N ALA A 173 14.02 9.46 -5.99
CA ALA A 173 14.83 10.61 -6.38
C ALA A 173 15.93 10.83 -5.32
N GLY A 174 17.18 10.94 -5.74
CA GLY A 174 18.34 10.97 -4.82
C GLY A 174 18.64 9.62 -4.12
N GLY A 175 17.92 8.55 -4.49
CA GLY A 175 18.10 7.22 -3.90
C GLY A 175 19.37 6.49 -4.30
N GLN A 176 20.11 7.05 -5.24
CA GLN A 176 21.43 6.58 -5.69
C GLN A 176 22.46 7.66 -5.39
N SER A 177 23.51 7.32 -4.66
CA SER A 177 24.53 8.25 -4.22
C SER A 177 25.87 8.00 -4.95
N TYR A 178 26.73 9.00 -4.95
CA TYR A 178 28.12 8.87 -5.40
C TYR A 178 29.06 8.73 -4.20
N TYR A 179 30.16 8.05 -4.44
CA TYR A 179 31.25 7.97 -3.48
C TYR A 179 32.59 8.20 -4.19
N ILE A 180 33.62 8.56 -3.43
CA ILE A 180 34.99 8.69 -3.93
C ILE A 180 35.72 7.39 -3.59
N ASP A 181 36.22 6.71 -4.61
CA ASP A 181 37.00 5.48 -4.44
C ASP A 181 38.43 5.75 -3.90
N ASP A 182 39.17 4.70 -3.70
CA ASP A 182 40.54 4.82 -3.15
C ASP A 182 41.54 5.47 -4.11
N ASN A 183 41.18 5.60 -5.40
CA ASN A 183 41.95 6.30 -6.42
C ASN A 183 41.57 7.78 -6.55
N GLY A 184 40.59 8.24 -5.76
CA GLY A 184 40.03 9.59 -5.84
C GLY A 184 39.02 9.80 -6.97
N GLU A 185 38.58 8.72 -7.62
CA GLU A 185 37.56 8.80 -8.68
C GLU A 185 36.14 8.78 -8.09
N ARG A 186 35.28 9.63 -8.65
CA ARG A 186 33.86 9.64 -8.32
C ARG A 186 33.14 8.47 -8.99
N LYS A 187 32.51 7.61 -8.19
CA LYS A 187 31.77 6.42 -8.65
C LYS A 187 30.35 6.40 -8.09
N LEU A 188 29.47 5.77 -8.84
CA LEU A 188 28.08 5.59 -8.44
C LEU A 188 27.96 4.39 -7.49
N SER A 189 27.27 4.56 -6.37
CA SER A 189 27.01 3.48 -5.42
C SER A 189 26.16 2.37 -6.06
N PRO A 190 26.42 1.09 -5.78
CA PRO A 190 25.53 0.01 -6.19
C PRO A 190 24.21 -0.03 -5.41
N VAL A 191 24.08 0.75 -4.34
CA VAL A 191 22.87 0.84 -3.52
C VAL A 191 21.88 1.80 -4.16
N ASN A 192 20.71 1.28 -4.52
CA ASN A 192 19.60 2.06 -5.07
C ASN A 192 18.43 2.01 -4.06
N LYS A 193 18.14 3.14 -3.42
CA LYS A 193 17.05 3.25 -2.45
C LYS A 193 15.70 3.42 -3.15
N THR A 194 14.73 2.60 -2.78
CA THR A 194 13.32 2.77 -3.17
C THR A 194 12.56 3.54 -2.09
N ARG A 195 12.94 3.37 -0.84
CA ARG A 195 12.48 4.12 0.33
C ARG A 195 13.60 4.19 1.35
N GLU A 196 13.62 5.25 2.13
CA GLU A 196 14.55 5.42 3.24
C GLU A 196 13.82 5.84 4.51
N GLU A 197 14.53 5.93 5.61
CA GLU A 197 13.99 6.37 6.90
C GLU A 197 13.20 7.67 6.75
N GLY A 198 11.94 7.67 7.20
CA GLY A 198 10.98 8.77 7.06
C GLY A 198 9.95 8.62 5.94
N ASP A 199 10.17 7.72 4.99
CA ASP A 199 9.27 7.56 3.83
C ASP A 199 8.02 6.69 4.10
N TRP A 200 7.91 6.03 5.26
CA TRP A 200 6.79 5.14 5.59
C TRP A 200 5.69 5.79 6.42
N SER A 201 5.87 7.02 6.88
CA SER A 201 4.98 7.68 7.85
C SER A 201 3.67 8.22 7.29
N GLU A 202 3.44 8.22 5.98
CA GLU A 202 2.42 9.04 5.31
C GLU A 202 0.96 8.53 5.35
N TRP A 203 0.65 7.36 5.94
CA TRP A 203 -0.66 6.70 5.71
C TRP A 203 -1.54 6.50 6.93
N ALA A 204 -1.29 7.21 8.02
CA ALA A 204 -1.92 6.93 9.32
C ALA A 204 -3.19 7.74 9.66
N ASP A 205 -3.74 8.52 8.73
CA ASP A 205 -4.80 9.49 9.04
C ASP A 205 -6.21 8.91 9.18
N LYS A 206 -6.42 7.66 8.74
CA LYS A 206 -7.75 7.03 8.70
C LYS A 206 -7.68 5.60 9.21
N LEU A 207 -8.81 5.10 9.70
CA LEU A 207 -8.95 3.74 10.15
C LEU A 207 -9.89 2.97 9.20
N PRO A 208 -9.36 1.96 8.47
CA PRO A 208 -10.17 1.21 7.50
C PRO A 208 -11.28 0.40 8.14
N ALA A 209 -12.43 0.34 7.48
CA ALA A 209 -13.57 -0.45 7.91
C ALA A 209 -13.25 -1.95 8.04
N GLN A 210 -12.37 -2.48 7.20
CA GLN A 210 -11.95 -3.88 7.26
C GLN A 210 -11.35 -4.28 8.61
N PHE A 211 -10.64 -3.38 9.28
CA PHE A 211 -10.13 -3.59 10.63
C PHE A 211 -11.17 -3.23 11.68
N LEU A 212 -11.69 -2.00 11.66
CA LEU A 212 -12.53 -1.47 12.72
C LEU A 212 -13.83 -2.25 12.88
N SER A 213 -14.47 -2.71 11.79
CA SER A 213 -15.71 -3.47 11.83
C SER A 213 -15.61 -4.78 12.63
N LYS A 214 -14.42 -5.32 12.78
CA LYS A 214 -14.15 -6.55 13.55
C LYS A 214 -13.86 -6.28 15.03
N GLN A 215 -13.77 -5.02 15.41
CA GLN A 215 -13.53 -4.59 16.77
C GLN A 215 -14.85 -4.52 17.59
N ASN A 216 -14.76 -4.24 18.89
CA ASN A 216 -15.95 -4.11 19.73
C ASN A 216 -16.79 -2.90 19.31
N LEU A 217 -18.10 -3.01 19.53
CA LEU A 217 -19.09 -2.00 19.10
C LEU A 217 -18.81 -0.60 19.70
N LYS A 218 -18.30 -0.54 20.94
CA LYS A 218 -17.97 0.73 21.60
C LYS A 218 -16.90 1.48 20.83
N LEU A 219 -15.83 0.80 20.44
CA LEU A 219 -14.74 1.39 19.67
C LEU A 219 -15.23 1.81 18.27
N VAL A 220 -16.01 0.97 17.59
CA VAL A 220 -16.63 1.30 16.30
C VAL A 220 -17.42 2.60 16.40
N LYS A 221 -18.37 2.70 17.31
CA LYS A 221 -19.20 3.90 17.50
C LYS A 221 -18.37 5.13 17.85
N GLN A 222 -17.34 4.97 18.69
CA GLN A 222 -16.46 6.07 19.11
C GLN A 222 -15.71 6.64 17.89
N GLN A 223 -15.07 5.80 17.09
CA GLN A 223 -14.24 6.27 15.96
C GLN A 223 -15.10 6.81 14.80
N LEU A 224 -16.25 6.21 14.52
CA LEU A 224 -17.20 6.76 13.56
C LEU A 224 -17.80 8.09 14.03
N GLY A 225 -18.10 8.19 15.32
CA GLY A 225 -18.59 9.43 15.94
C GLY A 225 -17.58 10.58 15.86
N LEU A 226 -16.30 10.31 16.12
CA LEU A 226 -15.23 11.30 15.98
C LEU A 226 -15.12 11.78 14.54
N ALA A 227 -15.07 10.86 13.56
CA ALA A 227 -14.99 11.23 12.15
C ALA A 227 -16.20 12.07 11.70
N ALA A 228 -17.39 11.76 12.20
CA ALA A 228 -18.58 12.55 11.90
C ALA A 228 -18.55 13.94 12.55
N ALA A 229 -18.03 14.04 13.75
CA ALA A 229 -17.88 15.32 14.45
C ALA A 229 -16.83 16.21 13.76
N ASP A 230 -15.69 15.65 13.33
CA ASP A 230 -14.66 16.35 12.59
C ASP A 230 -15.20 16.89 11.26
N LYS A 231 -15.99 16.09 10.55
CA LYS A 231 -16.63 16.51 9.29
C LYS A 231 -17.68 17.62 9.52
N GLN A 232 -18.44 17.55 10.60
CA GLN A 232 -19.36 18.64 10.95
C GLN A 232 -18.62 19.92 11.27
N ALA A 233 -17.53 19.84 12.04
CA ALA A 233 -16.70 20.99 12.37
C ALA A 233 -16.08 21.63 11.11
N GLU A 234 -15.57 20.82 10.18
CA GLU A 234 -15.05 21.27 8.89
C GLU A 234 -16.13 22.02 8.08
N TYR A 235 -17.34 21.47 8.03
CA TYR A 235 -18.49 22.12 7.40
C TYR A 235 -18.78 23.49 8.03
N ASP A 236 -18.88 23.56 9.34
CA ASP A 236 -19.17 24.78 10.10
C ASP A 236 -18.09 25.84 9.88
N GLU A 237 -16.82 25.44 9.83
CA GLU A 237 -15.68 26.32 9.51
C GLU A 237 -15.82 26.90 8.08
N ILE A 238 -16.07 26.07 7.08
CA ILE A 238 -16.28 26.51 5.70
C ILE A 238 -17.46 27.46 5.62
N MET A 239 -18.55 27.18 6.33
CA MET A 239 -19.75 28.04 6.35
C MET A 239 -19.49 29.41 6.99
N SER A 240 -18.51 29.50 7.88
CA SER A 240 -18.10 30.78 8.51
C SER A 240 -17.33 31.72 7.58
N LEU A 241 -16.82 31.21 6.46
CA LEU A 241 -16.03 32.02 5.51
C LEU A 241 -16.89 33.11 4.85
N THR A 242 -16.31 34.30 4.75
CA THR A 242 -16.98 35.46 4.17
C THR A 242 -16.81 35.58 2.65
N ASN A 243 -15.72 35.01 2.08
CA ASN A 243 -15.47 35.06 0.64
C ASN A 243 -16.32 33.99 -0.08
N PRO A 244 -17.29 34.40 -0.94
CA PRO A 244 -18.23 33.47 -1.57
C PRO A 244 -17.56 32.53 -2.58
N THR A 245 -16.51 33.00 -3.27
CA THR A 245 -15.80 32.18 -4.27
C THR A 245 -15.00 31.05 -3.60
N ILE A 246 -14.27 31.40 -2.54
CA ILE A 246 -13.51 30.41 -1.76
C ILE A 246 -14.46 29.43 -1.07
N LYS A 247 -15.51 29.95 -0.40
CA LYS A 247 -16.54 29.13 0.24
C LYS A 247 -17.13 28.10 -0.74
N LYS A 248 -17.55 28.54 -1.93
CA LYS A 248 -18.13 27.65 -2.95
C LYS A 248 -17.15 26.57 -3.40
N ALA A 249 -15.86 26.92 -3.60
CA ALA A 249 -14.84 25.96 -4.01
C ALA A 249 -14.59 24.90 -2.91
N LEU A 250 -14.49 25.34 -1.65
CA LEU A 250 -14.30 24.45 -0.52
C LEU A 250 -15.51 23.55 -0.25
N LEU A 251 -16.75 24.09 -0.34
CA LEU A 251 -17.96 23.30 -0.20
C LEU A 251 -18.04 22.19 -1.26
N LYS A 252 -17.64 22.48 -2.50
CA LYS A 252 -17.60 21.46 -3.54
C LYS A 252 -16.59 20.35 -3.22
N SER A 253 -15.39 20.72 -2.79
CA SER A 253 -14.37 19.74 -2.37
C SER A 253 -14.82 18.93 -1.15
N PHE A 254 -15.45 19.59 -0.19
CA PHE A 254 -16.00 18.98 1.00
C PHE A 254 -17.11 17.96 0.67
N ALA A 255 -18.04 18.29 -0.23
CA ALA A 255 -19.08 17.37 -0.68
C ALA A 255 -18.50 16.12 -1.35
N ASP A 256 -17.48 16.30 -2.22
CA ASP A 256 -16.75 15.20 -2.85
C ASP A 256 -16.06 14.30 -1.80
N ASP A 257 -15.49 14.89 -0.75
CA ASP A 257 -14.83 14.13 0.34
C ASP A 257 -15.85 13.42 1.25
N CYS A 258 -16.98 14.02 1.53
CA CYS A 258 -18.07 13.37 2.26
C CYS A 258 -18.64 12.17 1.49
N ASP A 259 -18.86 12.29 0.18
CA ASP A 259 -19.29 11.18 -0.67
C ASP A 259 -18.25 10.05 -0.68
N SER A 260 -16.96 10.41 -0.79
CA SER A 260 -15.85 9.45 -0.71
C SER A 260 -15.79 8.75 0.66
N THR A 261 -16.00 9.50 1.72
CA THR A 261 -16.00 8.96 3.09
C THR A 261 -17.16 8.00 3.31
N ALA A 262 -18.35 8.32 2.80
CA ALA A 262 -19.52 7.43 2.84
C ALA A 262 -19.29 6.12 2.07
N GLU A 263 -18.62 6.19 0.92
CA GLU A 263 -18.33 5.01 0.08
C GLU A 263 -17.27 4.11 0.70
N HIS A 264 -16.19 4.70 1.24
CA HIS A 264 -15.06 3.96 1.80
C HIS A 264 -15.26 3.55 3.26
N LEU A 265 -16.20 4.14 3.96
CA LEU A 265 -16.49 3.87 5.38
C LEU A 265 -15.26 4.04 6.29
N ASN A 266 -14.37 4.98 5.97
CA ASN A 266 -13.20 5.27 6.78
C ASN A 266 -13.59 6.02 8.06
N ALA A 267 -13.07 5.55 9.19
CA ALA A 267 -13.26 6.17 10.49
C ALA A 267 -12.04 7.03 10.90
N ALA A 268 -12.17 7.79 11.97
CA ALA A 268 -11.08 8.55 12.56
C ALA A 268 -9.97 7.61 13.05
N ALA A 269 -8.72 8.03 12.86
CA ALA A 269 -7.55 7.32 13.36
C ALA A 269 -7.57 7.22 14.90
N LEU A 270 -6.98 6.16 15.40
CA LEU A 270 -6.77 5.99 16.84
C LEU A 270 -5.59 6.85 17.31
N PRO A 271 -5.62 7.36 18.54
CA PRO A 271 -4.51 8.17 19.06
C PRO A 271 -3.18 7.43 18.98
N GLY A 272 -2.17 8.06 18.37
CA GLY A 272 -0.82 7.51 18.25
C GLY A 272 -0.66 6.37 17.24
N GLN A 273 -1.69 6.02 16.47
CA GLN A 273 -1.51 5.03 15.41
C GLN A 273 -0.55 5.56 14.33
N LYS A 274 0.37 4.70 13.89
CA LYS A 274 1.32 5.00 12.82
C LYS A 274 1.59 3.76 11.98
N TYR A 275 1.81 3.94 10.69
CA TYR A 275 2.41 2.91 9.85
C TYR A 275 3.92 2.92 10.04
N GLN A 276 4.50 1.75 10.28
CA GLN A 276 5.93 1.61 10.49
C GLN A 276 6.44 0.37 9.75
N VAL A 277 7.64 0.48 9.17
CA VAL A 277 8.31 -0.66 8.59
C VAL A 277 8.77 -1.60 9.70
N ILE A 278 8.60 -2.89 9.49
CA ILE A 278 8.99 -3.92 10.44
C ILE A 278 10.38 -4.48 10.11
N LEU A 279 11.23 -4.60 11.12
CA LEU A 279 12.58 -5.14 10.99
C LEU A 279 12.81 -6.28 11.98
N PRO A 280 13.54 -7.34 11.59
CA PRO A 280 13.69 -8.54 12.41
C PRO A 280 14.82 -8.40 13.42
N VAL A 281 14.51 -8.67 14.68
CA VAL A 281 15.52 -8.84 15.73
C VAL A 281 15.22 -10.13 16.52
N PRO A 282 15.91 -11.23 16.22
CA PRO A 282 15.63 -12.55 16.81
C PRO A 282 15.78 -12.62 18.32
N THR A 283 16.58 -11.72 18.92
CA THR A 283 16.79 -11.66 20.36
C THR A 283 15.67 -10.99 21.15
N LEU A 284 14.73 -10.31 20.45
CA LEU A 284 13.47 -9.87 21.07
C LEU A 284 12.59 -11.10 21.36
N LYS A 285 11.84 -11.05 22.45
CA LYS A 285 10.83 -12.06 22.74
C LYS A 285 9.63 -11.93 21.78
N ASP A 286 8.87 -13.00 21.63
CA ASP A 286 7.69 -13.03 20.75
C ASP A 286 6.48 -12.26 21.29
N ASN A 287 6.58 -11.70 22.47
CA ASN A 287 5.60 -10.78 23.08
C ASN A 287 6.14 -9.36 23.26
N GLU A 288 7.31 -9.05 22.73
CA GLU A 288 7.96 -7.74 22.83
C GLU A 288 8.11 -7.07 21.46
N ILE A 289 8.22 -5.75 21.50
CA ILE A 289 8.52 -4.89 20.35
C ILE A 289 9.47 -3.78 20.79
N TYR A 290 10.48 -3.48 19.98
CA TYR A 290 11.24 -2.25 20.12
C TYR A 290 10.58 -1.17 19.30
N ALA A 291 10.03 -0.16 19.96
CA ALA A 291 9.22 0.90 19.37
C ALA A 291 9.42 2.23 20.15
N PRO A 292 10.54 2.93 19.95
CA PRO A 292 10.90 4.12 20.75
C PRO A 292 9.94 5.29 20.62
N ASN A 293 9.09 5.32 19.60
CA ASN A 293 8.03 6.33 19.47
C ASN A 293 6.88 6.13 20.47
N TYR A 294 6.91 5.04 21.24
CA TYR A 294 5.91 4.69 22.24
C TYR A 294 6.57 4.50 23.62
N GLU A 295 5.78 4.67 24.68
CA GLU A 295 6.24 4.57 26.05
C GLU A 295 6.75 3.16 26.39
N ASP A 296 7.94 3.07 26.98
CA ASP A 296 8.53 1.80 27.44
C ASP A 296 7.60 1.09 28.43
N GLY A 297 7.40 -0.20 28.26
CA GLY A 297 6.48 -1.01 29.07
C GLY A 297 5.00 -0.89 28.69
N SER A 298 4.62 0.04 27.82
CA SER A 298 3.26 0.13 27.30
C SER A 298 2.97 -1.01 26.32
N LYS A 299 1.69 -1.18 25.96
CA LYS A 299 1.27 -2.19 24.99
C LYS A 299 0.81 -1.55 23.68
N VAL A 300 1.17 -2.18 22.58
CA VAL A 300 0.75 -1.81 21.25
C VAL A 300 0.15 -3.02 20.51
N ALA A 301 -0.83 -2.75 19.66
CA ALA A 301 -1.37 -3.72 18.72
C ALA A 301 -0.75 -3.50 17.35
N LEU A 302 -0.43 -4.57 16.63
CA LEU A 302 0.04 -4.52 15.25
C LEU A 302 -1.05 -5.04 14.32
N VAL A 303 -1.25 -4.34 13.21
CA VAL A 303 -2.20 -4.71 12.16
C VAL A 303 -1.54 -4.55 10.80
N ARG A 304 -1.61 -5.59 9.99
CA ARG A 304 -1.15 -5.56 8.59
C ARG A 304 -2.32 -5.78 7.65
N TYR A 305 -2.30 -5.13 6.51
CA TYR A 305 -3.29 -5.30 5.46
C TYR A 305 -2.73 -6.14 4.29
N PRO A 306 -3.55 -6.98 3.68
CA PRO A 306 -4.97 -7.24 3.96
C PRO A 306 -5.17 -7.93 5.32
N HIS A 307 -6.15 -7.43 6.13
CA HIS A 307 -6.38 -7.91 7.48
C HIS A 307 -7.41 -9.05 7.49
N GLY A 308 -6.99 -10.23 7.95
CA GLY A 308 -7.84 -11.42 7.99
C GLY A 308 -8.78 -11.49 9.19
N GLY A 309 -8.33 -11.08 10.39
CA GLY A 309 -9.18 -11.16 11.57
C GLY A 309 -8.46 -10.88 12.88
N LEU A 310 -9.18 -11.03 13.98
CA LEU A 310 -8.66 -10.78 15.34
C LEU A 310 -7.47 -11.67 15.73
N PHE A 311 -7.33 -12.82 15.10
CA PHE A 311 -6.23 -13.77 15.30
C PHE A 311 -4.91 -13.33 14.62
N GLU A 312 -4.94 -12.25 13.84
CA GLU A 312 -3.79 -11.61 13.19
C GLU A 312 -3.40 -10.27 13.84
N ILE A 313 -3.79 -10.04 15.07
CA ILE A 313 -3.49 -8.80 15.82
C ILE A 313 -2.63 -9.17 17.03
N PRO A 314 -1.30 -9.24 16.90
CA PRO A 314 -0.44 -9.40 18.06
C PRO A 314 -0.49 -8.15 18.94
N ILE A 315 -0.64 -8.36 20.26
CA ILE A 315 -0.51 -7.33 21.28
C ILE A 315 0.85 -7.51 21.94
N LEU A 316 1.70 -6.52 21.83
CA LEU A 316 3.10 -6.58 22.26
C LEU A 316 3.42 -5.55 23.33
N THR A 317 4.35 -5.89 24.21
CA THR A 317 4.90 -4.97 25.21
C THR A 317 6.10 -4.25 24.62
N VAL A 318 6.10 -2.93 24.71
CA VAL A 318 7.20 -2.08 24.24
C VAL A 318 8.41 -2.25 25.17
N ASN A 319 9.53 -2.67 24.59
CA ASN A 319 10.82 -2.79 25.24
C ASN A 319 11.85 -1.90 24.53
N ASN A 320 12.00 -0.66 24.99
CA ASN A 320 12.91 0.32 24.39
C ASN A 320 14.35 0.25 24.98
N LYS A 321 14.63 -0.76 25.79
CA LYS A 321 15.97 -1.00 26.38
C LYS A 321 16.70 -2.14 25.68
N HIS A 322 16.21 -2.58 24.51
CA HIS A 322 16.77 -3.69 23.78
C HIS A 322 17.97 -3.25 22.92
N ALA A 323 19.18 -3.64 23.33
CA ALA A 323 20.44 -3.16 22.74
C ALA A 323 20.60 -3.51 21.25
N ASP A 324 20.23 -4.73 20.82
CA ASP A 324 20.38 -5.14 19.42
C ASP A 324 19.45 -4.35 18.50
N SER A 325 18.24 -4.04 18.96
CA SER A 325 17.31 -3.20 18.21
C SER A 325 17.79 -1.75 18.12
N GLU A 326 18.33 -1.21 19.19
CA GLU A 326 18.90 0.13 19.20
C GLU A 326 20.09 0.25 18.23
N LYS A 327 20.95 -0.76 18.19
CA LYS A 327 22.05 -0.83 17.21
C LYS A 327 21.55 -0.82 15.76
N MET A 328 20.41 -1.48 15.48
CA MET A 328 19.88 -1.63 14.14
C MET A 328 19.19 -0.35 13.64
N ILE A 329 18.28 0.25 14.41
CA ILE A 329 17.44 1.36 13.95
C ILE A 329 17.62 2.67 14.75
N GLY A 330 18.55 2.69 15.70
CA GLY A 330 18.82 3.87 16.52
C GLY A 330 17.82 4.07 17.68
N LYS A 331 18.04 5.14 18.44
CA LYS A 331 17.19 5.52 19.59
C LYS A 331 15.90 6.22 19.20
N ASN A 332 15.90 6.90 18.06
CA ASN A 332 14.79 7.75 17.61
C ASN A 332 14.46 7.47 16.14
N PRO A 333 14.08 6.23 15.78
CA PRO A 333 13.70 5.92 14.41
C PRO A 333 12.44 6.70 14.05
N LEU A 334 12.36 7.18 12.79
CA LEU A 334 11.23 7.98 12.33
C LEU A 334 9.98 7.11 12.11
N ASP A 335 10.14 5.92 11.53
CA ASP A 335 9.03 5.09 11.04
C ASP A 335 9.34 3.58 11.01
N ALA A 336 10.17 3.10 11.91
CA ALA A 336 10.51 1.68 12.02
C ALA A 336 10.28 1.13 13.42
N VAL A 337 9.99 -0.16 13.49
CA VAL A 337 9.93 -0.97 14.71
C VAL A 337 10.67 -2.29 14.51
N CYS A 338 11.17 -2.87 15.58
CA CYS A 338 11.78 -4.20 15.55
C CYS A 338 10.88 -5.22 16.25
N ILE A 339 10.74 -6.38 15.63
CA ILE A 339 9.97 -7.51 16.14
C ILE A 339 10.73 -8.82 15.94
N ASN A 340 10.33 -9.84 16.68
CA ASN A 340 10.75 -11.22 16.41
C ASN A 340 10.02 -11.77 15.18
N SER A 341 10.65 -12.66 14.40
CA SER A 341 10.03 -13.29 13.22
C SER A 341 8.72 -14.03 13.52
N ARG A 342 8.59 -14.60 14.72
CA ARG A 342 7.33 -15.24 15.16
C ARG A 342 6.17 -14.27 15.28
N VAL A 343 6.44 -13.00 15.54
CA VAL A 343 5.42 -11.94 15.49
C VAL A 343 4.98 -11.69 14.06
N ALA A 344 5.93 -11.64 13.12
CA ALA A 344 5.63 -11.46 11.69
C ALA A 344 4.76 -12.59 11.14
N GLU A 345 4.96 -13.84 11.57
CA GLU A 345 4.11 -14.99 11.22
C GLU A 345 2.63 -14.76 11.61
N ARG A 346 2.36 -14.01 12.67
CA ARG A 346 1.00 -13.64 13.11
C ARG A 346 0.42 -12.42 12.39
N LEU A 347 1.17 -11.82 11.48
CA LEU A 347 0.79 -10.63 10.69
C LEU A 347 0.54 -10.98 9.22
N SER A 348 -0.34 -11.94 8.95
CA SER A 348 -0.71 -12.34 7.58
C SER A 348 0.50 -12.69 6.69
N GLY A 349 1.49 -13.39 7.24
CA GLY A 349 2.68 -13.78 6.51
C GLY A 349 3.56 -12.61 6.11
N ALA A 350 3.70 -11.62 6.98
CA ALA A 350 4.63 -10.50 6.78
C ALA A 350 6.07 -11.00 6.61
N ASP A 351 6.81 -10.36 5.74
CA ASP A 351 8.24 -10.53 5.59
C ASP A 351 8.99 -9.20 5.86
N PHE A 352 10.33 -9.27 5.86
CA PHE A 352 11.16 -8.11 6.24
C PHE A 352 11.80 -7.43 5.02
N ASP A 353 11.18 -7.51 3.87
CA ASP A 353 11.67 -6.87 2.64
C ASP A 353 11.13 -5.44 2.41
N GLY A 354 10.53 -4.85 3.43
CA GLY A 354 9.92 -3.52 3.41
C GLY A 354 8.45 -3.51 3.81
N ASP A 355 7.93 -4.62 4.33
CA ASP A 355 6.56 -4.71 4.84
C ASP A 355 6.34 -3.77 6.01
N THR A 356 5.13 -3.24 6.09
CA THR A 356 4.70 -2.30 7.13
C THR A 356 3.59 -2.90 7.96
N ALA A 357 3.53 -2.47 9.21
CA ALA A 357 2.40 -2.71 10.10
C ALA A 357 1.88 -1.38 10.65
N MET A 358 0.58 -1.30 10.84
CA MET A 358 -0.02 -0.23 11.61
C MET A 358 0.17 -0.55 13.10
N VAL A 359 0.85 0.33 13.80
CA VAL A 359 1.11 0.21 15.24
C VAL A 359 0.12 1.10 15.99
N ILE A 360 -0.65 0.51 16.90
CA ILE A 360 -1.72 1.18 17.64
C ILE A 360 -1.44 1.07 19.14
N PRO A 361 -1.19 2.17 19.85
CA PRO A 361 -1.12 2.15 21.31
C PRO A 361 -2.45 1.66 21.91
N THR A 362 -2.38 0.72 22.86
CA THR A 362 -3.53 0.23 23.62
C THR A 362 -3.52 0.79 25.05
N GLY A 363 -4.66 0.85 25.69
CA GLY A 363 -4.81 1.48 27.00
C GLY A 363 -5.33 2.92 26.91
N LYS A 364 -5.50 3.61 28.03
CA LYS A 364 -6.03 5.00 28.09
C LYS A 364 -7.35 5.18 27.33
N GLY A 365 -8.25 4.19 27.40
CA GLY A 365 -9.56 4.22 26.73
C GLY A 365 -9.58 3.54 25.34
N VAL A 366 -8.44 3.15 24.80
CA VAL A 366 -8.36 2.38 23.56
C VAL A 366 -8.19 0.90 23.89
N ASN A 367 -9.23 0.10 23.62
CA ASN A 367 -9.21 -1.34 23.86
C ASN A 367 -9.34 -2.07 22.51
N ILE A 368 -8.23 -2.66 22.06
CA ILE A 368 -8.18 -3.44 20.81
C ILE A 368 -8.47 -4.89 21.12
N SER A 369 -9.48 -5.43 20.47
CA SER A 369 -9.82 -6.86 20.56
C SER A 369 -8.81 -7.68 19.72
N SER A 370 -8.32 -8.75 20.32
CA SER A 370 -7.40 -9.70 19.69
C SER A 370 -7.75 -11.12 20.13
N LYS A 371 -7.42 -12.11 19.30
CA LYS A 371 -7.55 -13.54 19.61
C LYS A 371 -6.20 -14.24 19.38
N PRO A 372 -5.96 -15.38 20.04
CA PRO A 372 -4.83 -16.24 19.70
C PRO A 372 -4.88 -16.67 18.21
N PRO A 373 -3.73 -17.02 17.61
CA PRO A 373 -3.68 -17.59 16.26
C PRO A 373 -4.60 -18.81 16.12
N LEU A 374 -5.19 -18.96 14.94
CA LEU A 374 -6.04 -20.13 14.63
C LEU A 374 -5.16 -21.39 14.55
N LYS A 375 -5.46 -22.40 15.35
CA LYS A 375 -4.72 -23.66 15.38
C LYS A 375 -4.68 -24.37 14.03
N GLU A 376 -5.74 -24.24 13.26
CA GLU A 376 -5.89 -24.83 11.93
C GLU A 376 -4.94 -24.25 10.88
N LEU A 377 -4.30 -23.11 11.18
CA LEU A 377 -3.31 -22.47 10.31
C LEU A 377 -1.87 -22.84 10.67
N GLU A 378 -1.65 -23.48 11.81
CA GLU A 378 -0.31 -23.89 12.24
C GLU A 378 0.31 -24.88 11.24
N GLY A 379 1.54 -24.54 10.77
CA GLY A 379 2.27 -25.37 9.82
C GLY A 379 1.68 -25.42 8.41
N PHE A 380 0.70 -24.58 8.08
CA PHE A 380 0.14 -24.53 6.74
C PHE A 380 1.11 -23.86 5.76
N ASP A 381 1.65 -24.65 4.84
CA ASP A 381 2.51 -24.18 3.75
C ASP A 381 1.73 -24.23 2.43
N THR A 382 1.53 -23.06 1.82
CA THR A 382 0.75 -22.91 0.59
C THR A 382 1.38 -23.63 -0.61
N LYS A 383 2.71 -23.65 -0.69
CA LYS A 383 3.46 -24.27 -1.80
C LYS A 383 3.44 -25.78 -1.71
N MET A 384 3.52 -26.31 -0.49
CA MET A 384 3.41 -27.77 -0.24
C MET A 384 1.99 -28.26 -0.47
N ALA A 385 0.99 -27.48 -0.03
CA ALA A 385 -0.41 -27.90 -0.12
C ALA A 385 -0.99 -27.77 -1.54
N TYR A 386 -0.58 -26.73 -2.29
CA TYR A 386 -1.16 -26.41 -3.60
C TYR A 386 -0.11 -26.11 -4.67
N PRO A 387 0.80 -27.05 -4.95
CA PRO A 387 1.83 -26.88 -5.96
C PRO A 387 1.23 -26.76 -7.37
N GLU A 388 2.06 -26.29 -8.32
CA GLU A 388 1.74 -26.29 -9.73
C GLU A 388 1.46 -27.72 -10.24
N VAL A 389 0.35 -27.89 -10.96
CA VAL A 389 -0.01 -29.16 -11.63
C VAL A 389 -0.34 -28.92 -13.10
N PRO A 390 -0.09 -29.89 -13.99
CA PRO A 390 -0.39 -29.77 -15.40
C PRO A 390 -1.88 -29.47 -15.65
N GLY A 391 -2.17 -28.49 -16.54
CA GLY A 391 -3.54 -28.13 -16.93
C GLY A 391 -4.31 -27.26 -15.93
N MET A 392 -3.69 -26.84 -14.83
CA MET A 392 -4.35 -25.95 -13.89
C MET A 392 -4.59 -24.54 -14.46
N LYS A 393 -5.55 -23.82 -13.87
CA LYS A 393 -5.79 -22.42 -14.19
C LYS A 393 -4.84 -21.52 -13.41
N TYR A 394 -4.05 -20.72 -14.12
CA TYR A 394 -3.15 -19.74 -13.51
C TYR A 394 -3.89 -18.47 -13.05
N MET A 395 -3.44 -17.92 -11.95
CA MET A 395 -3.91 -16.63 -11.44
C MET A 395 -3.52 -15.51 -12.42
N LYS A 396 -4.47 -14.63 -12.75
CA LYS A 396 -4.24 -13.47 -13.63
C LYS A 396 -4.53 -12.14 -12.95
N ASN A 397 -5.29 -12.13 -11.88
CA ASN A 397 -5.69 -10.91 -11.17
C ASN A 397 -5.82 -11.17 -9.67
N THR A 398 -4.66 -11.21 -9.03
CA THR A 398 -4.53 -11.44 -7.58
C THR A 398 -5.32 -10.42 -6.77
N GLN A 399 -5.29 -9.14 -7.15
CA GLN A 399 -6.00 -8.09 -6.41
C GLN A 399 -7.51 -8.31 -6.37
N ASN A 400 -8.11 -8.70 -7.48
CA ASN A 400 -9.55 -8.96 -7.54
C ASN A 400 -9.94 -10.19 -6.71
N GLU A 401 -9.19 -11.28 -6.82
CA GLU A 401 -9.46 -12.49 -6.04
C GLU A 401 -9.20 -12.28 -4.54
N MET A 402 -8.15 -11.54 -4.17
CA MET A 402 -7.93 -11.12 -2.79
C MET A 402 -9.06 -10.22 -2.25
N GLY A 403 -9.57 -9.29 -3.06
CA GLY A 403 -10.72 -8.48 -2.69
C GLY A 403 -11.96 -9.32 -2.38
N LYS A 404 -12.24 -10.33 -3.20
CA LYS A 404 -13.38 -11.25 -3.00
C LYS A 404 -13.25 -12.06 -1.69
N ILE A 405 -12.09 -12.65 -1.44
CA ILE A 405 -11.89 -13.47 -0.25
C ILE A 405 -11.81 -12.62 1.03
N SER A 406 -11.22 -11.43 0.98
CA SER A 406 -11.21 -10.50 2.11
C SER A 406 -12.61 -10.02 2.48
N ASN A 407 -13.45 -9.75 1.49
CA ASN A 407 -14.87 -9.43 1.71
C ASN A 407 -15.62 -10.60 2.34
N LEU A 408 -15.39 -11.83 1.88
CA LEU A 408 -16.00 -13.01 2.46
C LEU A 408 -15.59 -13.17 3.94
N ILE A 409 -14.31 -13.04 4.26
CA ILE A 409 -13.82 -13.13 5.65
C ILE A 409 -14.46 -12.03 6.53
N THR A 410 -14.63 -10.82 5.99
CA THR A 410 -15.29 -9.72 6.69
C THR A 410 -16.75 -10.05 6.98
N ASP A 411 -17.50 -10.51 5.98
CA ASP A 411 -18.89 -10.90 6.12
C ASP A 411 -19.05 -12.06 7.12
N MET A 412 -18.20 -13.07 7.01
CA MET A 412 -18.17 -14.21 7.94
C MET A 412 -17.93 -13.76 9.39
N THR A 413 -16.97 -12.86 9.60
CA THR A 413 -16.65 -12.34 10.93
C THR A 413 -17.81 -11.58 11.55
N LEU A 414 -18.46 -10.70 10.78
CA LEU A 414 -19.61 -9.92 11.24
C LEU A 414 -20.85 -10.78 11.49
N MET A 415 -21.01 -11.85 10.72
CA MET A 415 -22.14 -12.79 10.86
C MET A 415 -21.88 -13.92 11.87
N GLY A 416 -20.75 -13.88 12.60
CA GLY A 416 -20.46 -14.82 13.67
C GLY A 416 -20.03 -16.21 13.21
N ALA A 417 -19.29 -16.30 12.11
CA ALA A 417 -18.70 -17.55 11.65
C ALA A 417 -17.80 -18.19 12.71
N THR A 418 -17.74 -19.51 12.72
CA THR A 418 -16.85 -20.26 13.62
C THR A 418 -15.39 -20.08 13.23
N ASP A 419 -14.47 -20.28 14.19
CA ASP A 419 -13.04 -20.22 13.91
C ASP A 419 -12.61 -21.25 12.85
N GLN A 420 -13.27 -22.41 12.79
CA GLN A 420 -13.04 -23.43 11.75
C GLN A 420 -13.45 -22.95 10.35
N GLU A 421 -14.60 -22.30 10.23
CA GLU A 421 -15.04 -21.71 8.96
C GLU A 421 -14.09 -20.58 8.53
N LEU A 422 -13.71 -19.69 9.46
CA LEU A 422 -12.74 -18.63 9.21
C LEU A 422 -11.39 -19.19 8.75
N ALA A 423 -10.91 -20.25 9.39
CA ALA A 423 -9.65 -20.91 9.02
C ALA A 423 -9.67 -21.42 7.57
N ARG A 424 -10.79 -21.97 7.09
CA ARG A 424 -10.96 -22.39 5.69
C ARG A 424 -10.80 -21.20 4.73
N ALA A 425 -11.49 -20.10 5.00
CA ALA A 425 -11.42 -18.90 4.17
C ALA A 425 -10.01 -18.27 4.21
N VAL A 426 -9.37 -18.24 5.37
CA VAL A 426 -8.00 -17.69 5.54
C VAL A 426 -6.97 -18.56 4.83
N LYS A 427 -7.03 -19.90 4.95
CA LYS A 427 -6.16 -20.79 4.15
C LYS A 427 -6.25 -20.50 2.66
N HIS A 428 -7.48 -20.35 2.16
CA HIS A 428 -7.66 -20.00 0.75
C HIS A 428 -7.08 -18.63 0.41
N SER A 429 -7.23 -17.63 1.27
CA SER A 429 -6.66 -16.29 1.05
C SER A 429 -5.13 -16.32 0.99
N MET A 430 -4.47 -17.12 1.82
CA MET A 430 -3.02 -17.33 1.79
C MET A 430 -2.54 -17.95 0.48
N VAL A 431 -3.32 -18.86 -0.09
CA VAL A 431 -3.01 -19.43 -1.43
C VAL A 431 -3.23 -18.38 -2.52
N VAL A 432 -4.33 -17.63 -2.47
CA VAL A 432 -4.68 -16.62 -3.47
C VAL A 432 -3.61 -15.53 -3.58
N ILE A 433 -3.12 -15.00 -2.46
CA ILE A 433 -2.14 -13.91 -2.46
C ILE A 433 -0.81 -14.32 -3.13
N ASP A 434 -0.43 -15.58 -2.99
CA ASP A 434 0.82 -16.13 -3.51
C ASP A 434 0.66 -16.86 -4.86
N ALA A 435 -0.57 -17.08 -5.32
CA ALA A 435 -0.85 -17.94 -6.48
C ALA A 435 -0.23 -17.47 -7.79
N GLU A 436 -0.19 -16.16 -8.04
CA GLU A 436 0.42 -15.60 -9.24
C GLU A 436 1.95 -15.74 -9.21
N LYS A 437 2.56 -15.39 -8.08
CA LYS A 437 4.00 -15.37 -7.88
C LYS A 437 4.62 -16.79 -7.89
N HIS A 438 3.93 -17.74 -7.28
CA HIS A 438 4.43 -19.11 -7.09
C HIS A 438 3.68 -20.17 -7.90
N LYS A 439 2.80 -19.75 -8.81
CA LYS A 439 1.98 -20.62 -9.66
C LYS A 439 1.21 -21.67 -8.84
N LEU A 440 0.55 -21.23 -7.77
CA LEU A 440 -0.19 -22.14 -6.91
C LEU A 440 -1.54 -22.53 -7.50
N ASN A 441 -1.99 -23.75 -7.21
CA ASN A 441 -3.29 -24.27 -7.64
C ASN A 441 -4.42 -23.72 -6.76
N TYR A 442 -4.73 -22.42 -6.91
CA TYR A 442 -5.74 -21.73 -6.11
C TYR A 442 -7.16 -22.26 -6.35
N LYS A 443 -7.44 -22.83 -7.53
CA LYS A 443 -8.75 -23.45 -7.79
C LYS A 443 -8.96 -24.72 -6.99
N GLN A 444 -7.93 -25.54 -6.80
CA GLN A 444 -8.03 -26.69 -5.91
C GLN A 444 -8.22 -26.25 -4.45
N SER A 445 -7.52 -25.21 -4.03
CA SER A 445 -7.72 -24.61 -2.71
C SER A 445 -9.16 -24.09 -2.49
N GLU A 446 -9.76 -23.47 -3.52
CA GLU A 446 -11.17 -23.02 -3.48
C GLU A 446 -12.14 -24.20 -3.22
N ILE A 447 -11.87 -25.35 -3.86
CA ILE A 447 -12.66 -26.58 -3.73
C ILE A 447 -12.44 -27.22 -2.34
N ASP A 448 -11.18 -27.45 -1.96
CA ASP A 448 -10.83 -28.16 -0.71
C ASP A 448 -11.30 -27.41 0.54
N ASN A 449 -11.26 -26.09 0.51
CA ASN A 449 -11.75 -25.24 1.58
C ASN A 449 -13.27 -24.96 1.47
N ASN A 450 -13.93 -25.53 0.47
CA ASN A 450 -15.38 -25.39 0.22
C ASN A 450 -15.85 -23.94 0.27
N ILE A 451 -15.14 -23.06 -0.45
CA ILE A 451 -15.39 -21.62 -0.45
C ILE A 451 -16.78 -21.31 -1.02
N ALA A 452 -17.27 -22.10 -1.97
CA ALA A 452 -18.60 -21.93 -2.53
C ALA A 452 -19.71 -22.06 -1.46
N GLU A 453 -19.57 -22.99 -0.51
CA GLU A 453 -20.50 -23.13 0.62
C GLU A 453 -20.46 -21.89 1.53
N LEU A 454 -19.25 -21.41 1.87
CA LEU A 454 -19.10 -20.22 2.70
C LEU A 454 -19.72 -18.98 2.04
N LYS A 455 -19.54 -18.81 0.73
CA LYS A 455 -20.18 -17.74 -0.04
C LYS A 455 -21.71 -17.86 0.00
N ARG A 456 -22.25 -19.04 -0.19
CA ARG A 456 -23.71 -19.26 -0.10
C ARG A 456 -24.25 -18.94 1.29
N LYS A 457 -23.54 -19.35 2.33
CA LYS A 457 -23.96 -19.16 3.72
C LYS A 457 -23.91 -17.69 4.14
N TYR A 458 -22.84 -16.96 3.78
CA TYR A 458 -22.56 -15.62 4.29
C TYR A 458 -22.78 -14.48 3.30
N GLN A 459 -22.84 -14.75 2.00
CA GLN A 459 -23.00 -13.73 0.96
C GLN A 459 -24.16 -14.01 0.01
N GLY A 460 -24.73 -15.20 0.05
CA GLY A 460 -25.87 -15.57 -0.78
C GLY A 460 -27.19 -14.95 -0.31
N HIS A 461 -27.99 -14.51 -1.25
CA HIS A 461 -29.35 -14.02 -0.99
C HIS A 461 -30.29 -14.41 -2.13
N ILE A 462 -31.57 -14.46 -1.82
CA ILE A 462 -32.63 -14.62 -2.82
C ILE A 462 -33.09 -13.23 -3.23
N ASP A 463 -33.09 -12.93 -4.53
CA ASP A 463 -33.53 -11.65 -5.07
C ASP A 463 -35.08 -11.57 -5.11
N GLU A 464 -35.62 -10.41 -5.48
CA GLU A 464 -37.06 -10.14 -5.58
C GLU A 464 -37.79 -11.09 -6.52
N ASN A 465 -37.09 -11.71 -7.46
CA ASN A 465 -37.60 -12.68 -8.42
C ASN A 465 -37.44 -14.14 -7.94
N GLY A 466 -37.06 -14.36 -6.69
CA GLY A 466 -36.82 -15.69 -6.12
C GLY A 466 -35.54 -16.38 -6.62
N LYS A 467 -34.64 -15.67 -7.30
CA LYS A 467 -33.41 -16.22 -7.83
C LYS A 467 -32.25 -16.01 -6.86
N TYR A 468 -31.48 -17.09 -6.64
CA TYR A 468 -30.27 -17.03 -5.85
C TYR A 468 -29.23 -16.11 -6.52
N ARG A 469 -28.65 -15.19 -5.75
CA ARG A 469 -27.56 -14.30 -6.15
C ARG A 469 -26.41 -14.43 -5.19
N GLU A 470 -25.21 -14.45 -5.74
CA GLU A 470 -23.98 -14.24 -4.99
C GLU A 470 -23.67 -12.74 -4.91
N GLY A 471 -22.94 -12.34 -3.87
CA GLY A 471 -22.52 -10.95 -3.73
C GLY A 471 -21.87 -10.65 -2.40
N THR A 472 -21.92 -9.40 -1.98
CA THR A 472 -21.50 -8.97 -0.64
C THR A 472 -22.61 -9.20 0.37
N GLY A 473 -22.26 -9.72 1.55
CA GLY A 473 -23.22 -10.03 2.60
C GLY A 473 -23.56 -8.85 3.50
N THR A 474 -22.56 -8.00 3.81
CA THR A 474 -22.69 -6.87 4.72
C THR A 474 -22.45 -5.53 4.05
N ILE A 475 -22.87 -4.44 4.67
CA ILE A 475 -22.57 -3.09 4.19
C ILE A 475 -21.05 -2.81 4.20
N VAL A 476 -20.32 -3.39 5.15
CA VAL A 476 -18.86 -3.18 5.28
C VAL A 476 -18.10 -3.80 4.11
N SER A 477 -18.49 -4.97 3.63
CA SER A 477 -17.87 -5.60 2.47
C SER A 477 -18.16 -4.89 1.14
N ARG A 478 -19.14 -3.96 1.14
CA ARG A 478 -19.41 -3.06 0.01
C ARG A 478 -18.45 -1.90 -0.08
N ALA A 479 -17.81 -1.53 1.04
CA ALA A 479 -16.80 -0.46 1.08
C ALA A 479 -15.60 -0.81 0.20
N LYS A 480 -15.13 0.15 -0.62
CA LYS A 480 -14.04 -0.05 -1.56
C LYS A 480 -12.95 0.98 -1.34
N GLY A 481 -11.86 0.58 -0.72
CA GLY A 481 -10.78 1.46 -0.29
C GLY A 481 -10.03 2.22 -1.38
N GLN A 482 -10.09 1.76 -2.65
CA GLN A 482 -9.31 2.34 -3.76
C GLN A 482 -10.15 2.71 -4.99
N THR A 483 -11.48 2.68 -4.89
CA THR A 483 -12.35 3.06 -6.01
C THR A 483 -12.59 4.55 -5.98
N SER A 484 -12.33 5.24 -7.09
CA SER A 484 -12.71 6.65 -7.23
C SER A 484 -14.23 6.77 -7.18
N VAL A 485 -14.72 7.59 -6.26
CA VAL A 485 -16.15 7.93 -6.17
C VAL A 485 -16.47 8.96 -7.23
N LEU A 486 -17.55 8.75 -7.95
CA LEU A 486 -17.99 9.68 -8.99
C LEU A 486 -18.37 11.03 -8.37
N LYS A 487 -17.78 12.09 -8.91
CA LYS A 487 -18.05 13.46 -8.44
C LYS A 487 -19.41 13.94 -8.93
N ARG A 488 -20.12 14.66 -8.08
CA ARG A 488 -21.37 15.35 -8.43
C ARG A 488 -21.08 16.45 -9.46
N GLN A 489 -21.90 16.56 -10.49
CA GLN A 489 -21.75 17.56 -11.55
C GLN A 489 -22.99 18.43 -11.68
N GLY A 490 -22.75 19.73 -11.90
CA GLY A 490 -23.81 20.70 -12.15
C GLY A 490 -24.66 21.05 -10.94
N SER A 491 -25.89 21.44 -11.20
CA SER A 491 -26.91 21.72 -10.18
C SER A 491 -27.70 20.47 -9.84
N PRO A 492 -28.25 20.38 -8.63
CA PRO A 492 -29.10 19.24 -8.27
C PRO A 492 -30.36 19.20 -9.15
N ILE A 493 -30.74 17.98 -9.50
CA ILE A 493 -32.00 17.69 -10.17
C ILE A 493 -32.99 17.39 -9.06
N ILE A 494 -34.03 18.23 -8.91
CA ILE A 494 -35.06 18.07 -7.87
C ILE A 494 -36.28 17.42 -8.50
N ASP A 495 -36.69 16.28 -7.95
CA ASP A 495 -37.92 15.63 -8.32
C ASP A 495 -39.11 16.49 -7.84
N PRO A 496 -39.98 16.94 -8.73
CA PRO A 496 -41.07 17.85 -8.37
C PRO A 496 -42.14 17.24 -7.49
N GLU A 497 -42.28 15.90 -7.47
CA GLU A 497 -43.30 15.20 -6.68
C GLU A 497 -42.79 14.82 -5.27
N THR A 498 -41.52 14.39 -5.17
CA THR A 498 -40.97 13.89 -3.93
C THR A 498 -40.01 14.87 -3.24
N GLY A 499 -39.58 15.94 -3.93
CA GLY A 499 -38.55 16.86 -3.46
C GLY A 499 -37.14 16.22 -3.40
N LYS A 500 -37.00 15.01 -3.91
CA LYS A 500 -35.73 14.25 -3.88
C LYS A 500 -34.69 14.93 -4.76
N GLN A 501 -33.49 15.11 -4.21
CA GLN A 501 -32.34 15.64 -4.94
C GLN A 501 -31.52 14.50 -5.54
N THR A 502 -31.24 14.59 -6.81
CA THR A 502 -30.32 13.73 -7.54
C THR A 502 -29.25 14.55 -8.26
N TRP A 503 -28.16 13.94 -8.62
CA TRP A 503 -27.05 14.63 -9.28
C TRP A 503 -26.64 13.90 -10.55
N LYS A 504 -26.29 14.65 -11.57
CA LYS A 504 -25.61 14.09 -12.73
C LYS A 504 -24.24 13.59 -12.27
N VAL A 505 -23.94 12.34 -12.53
CA VAL A 505 -22.60 11.78 -12.35
C VAL A 505 -21.77 12.00 -13.62
N ALA A 506 -20.44 11.92 -13.48
CA ALA A 506 -19.52 12.11 -14.60
C ALA A 506 -19.81 11.13 -15.75
N ASP A 507 -19.74 11.64 -16.98
CA ASP A 507 -19.91 10.83 -18.20
C ASP A 507 -18.75 9.83 -18.34
N ASP A 508 -18.97 8.81 -19.17
CA ASP A 508 -17.94 7.84 -19.52
C ASP A 508 -16.71 8.54 -20.11
N VAL A 509 -15.53 8.10 -19.69
CA VAL A 509 -14.26 8.66 -20.18
C VAL A 509 -13.74 7.80 -21.31
N THR A 510 -13.55 8.40 -22.46
CA THR A 510 -12.94 7.78 -23.64
C THR A 510 -11.49 8.24 -23.77
N TYR A 511 -10.56 7.31 -23.87
CA TYR A 511 -9.13 7.59 -24.05
C TYR A 511 -8.48 6.58 -25.01
N GLU A 512 -7.37 6.98 -25.60
CA GLU A 512 -6.57 6.10 -26.44
C GLU A 512 -5.57 5.31 -25.58
N GLN A 513 -5.69 4.00 -25.60
CA GLN A 513 -4.76 3.10 -24.95
C GLN A 513 -3.72 2.60 -25.93
N LYS A 514 -2.45 2.82 -25.61
CA LYS A 514 -1.33 2.24 -26.36
C LYS A 514 -1.29 0.73 -26.11
N VAL A 515 -1.33 -0.04 -27.20
CA VAL A 515 -1.21 -1.49 -27.18
C VAL A 515 0.05 -1.88 -27.94
N VAL A 516 0.96 -2.56 -27.26
CA VAL A 516 2.19 -3.08 -27.88
C VAL A 516 1.99 -4.57 -28.13
N ASN A 517 2.16 -5.00 -29.38
CA ASN A 517 2.13 -6.41 -29.71
C ASN A 517 3.37 -7.11 -29.11
N PRO A 518 3.21 -8.07 -28.19
CA PRO A 518 4.35 -8.67 -27.50
C PRO A 518 5.25 -9.53 -28.41
N LYS A 519 4.79 -9.88 -29.61
CA LYS A 519 5.55 -10.68 -30.58
C LYS A 519 6.28 -9.84 -31.64
N THR A 520 5.68 -8.74 -32.07
CA THR A 520 6.20 -7.92 -33.17
C THR A 520 6.77 -6.59 -32.72
N GLY A 521 6.49 -6.17 -31.47
CA GLY A 521 6.83 -4.83 -30.96
C GLY A 521 6.00 -3.71 -31.60
N GLU A 522 5.04 -4.03 -32.48
CA GLU A 522 4.19 -3.06 -33.16
C GLU A 522 3.31 -2.33 -32.15
N VAL A 523 3.30 -1.00 -32.27
CA VAL A 523 2.49 -0.13 -31.42
C VAL A 523 1.21 0.26 -32.14
N THR A 524 0.08 -0.09 -31.54
CA THR A 524 -1.23 0.34 -31.99
C THR A 524 -1.94 1.13 -30.88
N TYR A 525 -2.86 2.00 -31.27
CA TYR A 525 -3.69 2.74 -30.33
C TYR A 525 -5.13 2.24 -30.46
N LYS A 526 -5.71 1.87 -29.31
CA LYS A 526 -7.09 1.43 -29.22
C LYS A 526 -7.89 2.42 -28.41
N THR A 527 -8.98 2.94 -28.97
CA THR A 527 -9.94 3.74 -28.23
C THR A 527 -10.65 2.88 -27.21
N VAL A 528 -10.50 3.21 -25.92
CA VAL A 528 -11.14 2.53 -24.81
C VAL A 528 -12.10 3.48 -24.13
N THR A 529 -13.36 3.08 -24.03
CA THR A 529 -14.34 3.81 -23.23
C THR A 529 -14.41 3.16 -21.84
N LYS A 530 -14.00 3.90 -20.81
CA LYS A 530 -14.15 3.49 -19.43
C LYS A 530 -15.50 3.98 -18.92
N THR A 531 -16.44 3.04 -18.83
CA THR A 531 -17.73 3.31 -18.22
C THR A 531 -17.56 3.60 -16.73
N GLN A 532 -17.99 4.76 -16.31
CA GLN A 532 -17.98 5.17 -14.91
C GLN A 532 -19.16 4.50 -14.22
N LYS A 533 -18.91 3.36 -13.56
CA LYS A 533 -19.94 2.65 -12.79
C LYS A 533 -20.03 3.24 -11.40
N SER A 534 -21.20 3.69 -11.03
CA SER A 534 -21.52 3.99 -9.64
C SER A 534 -21.62 2.71 -8.80
N THR A 535 -21.47 2.83 -7.51
CA THR A 535 -21.65 1.72 -6.57
C THR A 535 -23.02 1.81 -5.91
N LYS A 536 -23.48 0.68 -5.35
CA LYS A 536 -24.75 0.69 -4.59
C LYS A 536 -24.69 1.63 -3.38
N MET A 537 -23.52 1.82 -2.77
CA MET A 537 -23.35 2.78 -1.67
C MET A 537 -23.54 4.22 -2.13
N ALA A 538 -23.00 4.57 -3.30
CA ALA A 538 -23.15 5.91 -3.87
C ALA A 538 -24.60 6.18 -4.34
N GLU A 539 -25.27 5.19 -4.90
CA GLU A 539 -26.61 5.31 -5.49
C GLU A 539 -27.75 5.31 -4.46
N THR A 540 -27.55 4.67 -3.31
CA THR A 540 -28.63 4.58 -2.30
C THR A 540 -28.78 5.90 -1.53
N ASP A 541 -30.01 6.31 -1.30
CA ASP A 541 -30.32 7.45 -0.44
C ASP A 541 -30.25 7.08 1.05
N ASP A 542 -30.49 5.81 1.36
CA ASP A 542 -30.44 5.29 2.72
C ASP A 542 -29.59 4.02 2.78
N ALA A 543 -28.39 4.15 3.35
CA ALA A 543 -27.46 3.05 3.53
C ALA A 543 -28.01 1.92 4.43
N MET A 544 -29.07 2.19 5.24
CA MET A 544 -29.73 1.15 6.03
C MET A 544 -30.38 0.06 5.16
N THR A 545 -30.72 0.37 3.92
CA THR A 545 -31.26 -0.61 2.96
C THR A 545 -30.21 -1.63 2.50
N LEU A 546 -28.92 -1.33 2.69
CA LEU A 546 -27.81 -2.20 2.35
C LEU A 546 -27.31 -3.05 3.52
N VAL A 547 -27.85 -2.85 4.72
CA VAL A 547 -27.54 -3.65 5.90
C VAL A 547 -28.05 -5.07 5.67
N SER A 548 -27.25 -6.08 6.06
CA SER A 548 -27.60 -7.48 5.91
C SER A 548 -28.85 -7.85 6.74
N LYS A 549 -29.45 -8.98 6.39
CA LYS A 549 -30.58 -9.53 7.16
C LYS A 549 -30.27 -9.80 8.64
N PHE A 550 -29.01 -9.99 8.98
CA PHE A 550 -28.56 -10.23 10.36
C PHE A 550 -28.56 -8.96 11.22
N ARG A 551 -28.58 -7.78 10.60
CA ARG A 551 -28.64 -6.47 11.27
C ARG A 551 -27.66 -6.37 12.43
N GLU A 552 -26.44 -6.80 12.20
CA GLU A 552 -25.38 -6.78 13.21
C GLU A 552 -25.12 -5.32 13.66
N PRO A 553 -25.04 -5.03 14.97
CA PRO A 553 -25.00 -3.65 15.49
C PRO A 553 -23.86 -2.78 14.92
N ARG A 554 -22.70 -3.36 14.62
CA ARG A 554 -21.58 -2.64 14.00
C ARG A 554 -21.92 -2.25 12.55
N GLU A 555 -22.60 -3.12 11.82
CA GLU A 555 -23.08 -2.86 10.48
C GLU A 555 -24.10 -1.71 10.45
N ILE A 556 -25.02 -1.68 11.43
CA ILE A 556 -25.98 -0.57 11.61
C ILE A 556 -25.24 0.74 11.89
N ALA A 557 -24.22 0.73 12.76
CA ALA A 557 -23.42 1.92 13.05
C ALA A 557 -22.73 2.47 11.80
N TYR A 558 -22.23 1.61 10.93
CA TYR A 558 -21.66 2.01 9.63
C TYR A 558 -22.69 2.59 8.67
N ALA A 559 -23.91 2.05 8.64
CA ALA A 559 -25.00 2.58 7.81
C ALA A 559 -25.44 3.98 8.27
N GLU A 560 -25.57 4.18 9.59
CA GLU A 560 -25.87 5.49 10.17
C GLU A 560 -24.77 6.51 9.86
N TYR A 561 -23.51 6.08 9.95
CA TYR A 561 -22.37 6.91 9.61
C TYR A 561 -22.36 7.32 8.13
N ALA A 562 -22.57 6.36 7.21
CA ALA A 562 -22.67 6.63 5.78
C ALA A 562 -23.79 7.62 5.48
N ASN A 563 -24.96 7.47 6.12
CA ASN A 563 -26.08 8.40 5.97
C ASN A 563 -25.73 9.82 6.46
N LYS A 564 -24.99 9.96 7.56
CA LYS A 564 -24.52 11.28 8.02
C LYS A 564 -23.61 11.95 6.99
N MET A 565 -22.66 11.20 6.42
CA MET A 565 -21.77 11.72 5.39
C MET A 565 -22.54 12.17 4.14
N LYS A 566 -23.51 11.37 3.70
CA LYS A 566 -24.38 11.72 2.56
C LYS A 566 -25.23 12.97 2.85
N ALA A 567 -25.74 13.10 4.06
CA ALA A 567 -26.51 14.27 4.48
C ALA A 567 -25.64 15.54 4.43
N LEU A 568 -24.41 15.50 4.94
CA LEU A 568 -23.46 16.60 4.86
C LEU A 568 -23.11 16.96 3.42
N ALA A 569 -22.89 15.96 2.56
CA ALA A 569 -22.64 16.20 1.14
C ALA A 569 -23.83 16.85 0.42
N ASN A 570 -25.06 16.58 0.85
CA ASN A 570 -26.29 17.16 0.28
C ASN A 570 -26.55 18.61 0.74
N GLN A 571 -26.10 18.99 1.92
CA GLN A 571 -26.20 20.37 2.43
C GLN A 571 -25.34 21.34 1.60
#